data_319be0730004d9cb9f84c4e3c1598b69
#
_entry.id   319be0730004d9cb9f84c4e3c1598b69
#
_cell.length_a   1.000
_cell.length_b   1.000
_cell.length_c   1.000
_cell.angle_alpha   90.00
_cell.angle_beta   90.00
_cell.angle_gamma   90.00
#
_symmetry.space_group_name_H-M   'P 1'
#
loop_
_entity.id
_entity.type
_entity.pdbx_description
1 polymer ?
#
loop_
_entity_poly.entity_id
_entity_poly.type
_entity_poly.pdbx_seq_one_letter_code
_entity_poly.pdbx_strand_id
1 'polypeptide(L)'
;MARLVWTEPALTDLDEIAEYIALENPAAAARLVKSVFSAVERLQRYPGSGKVPSELPGSRYREVVSGPCRIFYRHDKPRVLILYVMRSERELRNFLLEDRDARVS
;
A
#
# COMPACT_ATOMS: atom_id res chain seq x y z
N MET A 1 -2.78 9.32 -17.45
CA MET A 1 -2.62 8.94 -16.02
C MET A 1 -2.66 7.44 -15.86
N ALA A 2 -1.91 6.91 -14.90
CA ALA A 2 -1.97 5.50 -14.59
C ALA A 2 -3.32 5.17 -13.94
N ARG A 3 -3.78 3.95 -14.17
CA ARG A 3 -5.02 3.47 -13.55
C ARG A 3 -4.69 2.76 -12.23
N LEU A 4 -5.28 3.26 -11.15
CA LEU A 4 -5.11 2.63 -9.84
C LEU A 4 -6.00 1.39 -9.74
N VAL A 5 -5.39 0.31 -9.27
CA VAL A 5 -6.11 -0.93 -8.96
C VAL A 5 -5.79 -1.30 -7.51
N TRP A 6 -6.75 -1.07 -6.64
CA TRP A 6 -6.68 -1.55 -5.27
C TRP A 6 -7.04 -3.03 -5.27
N THR A 7 -6.09 -3.88 -4.91
CA THR A 7 -6.41 -5.29 -4.76
C THR A 7 -7.27 -5.50 -3.53
N GLU A 8 -8.10 -6.52 -3.54
CA GLU A 8 -8.95 -6.83 -2.41
C GLU A 8 -8.14 -7.10 -1.12
N PRO A 9 -7.04 -7.87 -1.16
CA PRO A 9 -6.22 -8.06 0.03
C PRO A 9 -5.66 -6.76 0.60
N ALA A 10 -5.26 -5.81 -0.24
CA ALA A 10 -4.75 -4.52 0.25
C ALA A 10 -5.84 -3.70 0.93
N LEU A 11 -7.06 -3.71 0.39
CA LEU A 11 -8.20 -3.05 1.04
C LEU A 11 -8.53 -3.69 2.37
N THR A 12 -8.46 -5.02 2.44
CA THR A 12 -8.69 -5.75 3.69
C THR A 12 -7.62 -5.40 4.73
N ASP A 13 -6.35 -5.30 4.32
CA ASP A 13 -5.27 -4.87 5.22
C ASP A 13 -5.59 -3.50 5.83
N LEU A 14 -5.95 -2.55 5.00
CA LEU A 14 -6.24 -1.19 5.47
C LEU A 14 -7.44 -1.17 6.41
N ASP A 15 -8.48 -1.91 6.07
CA ASP A 15 -9.67 -2.02 6.89
C ASP A 15 -9.35 -2.58 8.29
N GLU A 16 -8.56 -3.63 8.36
CA GLU A 16 -8.16 -4.24 9.63
C GLU A 16 -7.32 -3.29 10.48
N ILE A 17 -6.39 -2.55 9.86
CA ILE A 17 -5.59 -1.56 10.57
C ILE A 17 -6.48 -0.44 11.11
N ALA A 18 -7.40 0.05 10.28
CA ALA A 18 -8.31 1.12 10.67
C ALA A 18 -9.25 0.68 11.81
N GLU A 19 -9.78 -0.53 11.74
CA GLU A 19 -10.64 -1.07 12.80
C GLU A 19 -9.90 -1.15 14.13
N TYR A 20 -8.65 -1.60 14.10
CA TYR A 20 -7.85 -1.69 15.31
C TYR A 20 -7.64 -0.31 15.94
N ILE A 21 -7.29 0.68 15.14
CA ILE A 21 -7.11 2.05 15.62
C ILE A 21 -8.42 2.63 16.15
N ALA A 22 -9.54 2.32 15.47
CA ALA A 22 -10.85 2.84 15.84
C ALA A 22 -11.31 2.37 17.21
N LEU A 23 -10.78 1.25 17.71
CA LEU A 23 -11.13 0.77 19.06
C LEU A 23 -10.84 1.83 20.13
N GLU A 24 -9.79 2.62 19.94
CA GLU A 24 -9.43 3.67 20.89
C GLU A 24 -9.70 5.08 20.35
N ASN A 25 -9.62 5.26 19.04
CA ASN A 25 -9.76 6.60 18.44
C ASN A 25 -10.37 6.53 17.04
N PRO A 26 -11.71 6.56 16.93
CA PRO A 26 -12.38 6.50 15.63
C PRO A 26 -11.99 7.64 14.69
N ALA A 27 -11.76 8.84 15.21
CA ALA A 27 -11.37 9.97 14.38
C ALA A 27 -9.98 9.76 13.76
N ALA A 28 -9.05 9.18 14.53
CA ALA A 28 -7.71 8.87 14.01
C ALA A 28 -7.78 7.81 12.92
N ALA A 29 -8.64 6.81 13.07
CA ALA A 29 -8.85 5.79 12.05
C ALA A 29 -9.36 6.40 10.75
N ALA A 30 -10.33 7.29 10.83
CA ALA A 30 -10.88 7.99 9.66
C ALA A 30 -9.81 8.83 8.95
N ARG A 31 -8.99 9.56 9.72
CA ARG A 31 -7.91 10.35 9.16
C ARG A 31 -6.86 9.48 8.46
N LEU A 32 -6.56 8.31 9.03
CA LEU A 32 -5.61 7.37 8.44
C LEU A 32 -6.09 6.90 7.07
N VAL A 33 -7.34 6.44 7.00
CA VAL A 33 -7.90 5.95 5.74
C VAL A 33 -7.84 7.03 4.67
N LYS A 34 -8.24 8.24 5.01
CA LYS A 34 -8.19 9.37 4.09
C LYS A 34 -6.77 9.66 3.61
N SER A 35 -5.80 9.65 4.54
CA SER A 35 -4.40 9.90 4.20
C SER A 35 -3.84 8.83 3.27
N VAL A 36 -4.15 7.58 3.53
CA VAL A 36 -3.69 6.46 2.69
C VAL A 36 -4.23 6.61 1.28
N PHE A 37 -5.53 6.85 1.12
CA PHE A 37 -6.12 7.02 -0.20
C PHE A 37 -5.53 8.23 -0.93
N SER A 38 -5.28 9.34 -0.22
CA SER A 38 -4.64 10.51 -0.84
C SER A 38 -3.22 10.22 -1.31
N ALA A 39 -2.44 9.49 -0.50
CA ALA A 39 -1.07 9.13 -0.87
C ALA A 39 -1.05 8.23 -2.11
N VAL A 40 -1.97 7.29 -2.19
CA VAL A 40 -2.07 6.37 -3.33
C VAL A 40 -2.56 7.09 -4.58
N GLU A 41 -3.50 8.00 -4.43
CA GLU A 41 -4.05 8.76 -5.56
C GLU A 41 -2.98 9.50 -6.36
N ARG A 42 -1.94 10.00 -5.68
CA ARG A 42 -0.82 10.67 -6.34
C ARG A 42 -0.06 9.76 -7.30
N LEU A 43 -0.15 8.45 -7.11
CA LEU A 43 0.51 7.49 -7.97
C LEU A 43 -0.09 7.43 -9.37
N GLN A 44 -1.30 7.95 -9.56
CA GLN A 44 -1.89 8.05 -10.90
C GLN A 44 -1.04 8.95 -11.79
N ARG A 45 -0.55 10.06 -11.23
CA ARG A 45 0.25 11.02 -11.96
C ARG A 45 1.75 10.72 -11.88
N TYR A 46 2.19 10.18 -10.75
CA TYR A 46 3.61 9.91 -10.48
C TYR A 46 3.81 8.47 -10.02
N PRO A 47 3.60 7.50 -10.93
CA PRO A 47 3.65 6.08 -10.52
C PRO A 47 5.02 5.62 -10.05
N GLY A 48 6.10 6.30 -10.45
CA GLY A 48 7.44 5.98 -10.00
C GLY A 48 7.90 6.72 -8.75
N SER A 49 7.02 7.50 -8.10
CA SER A 49 7.42 8.35 -6.99
C SER A 49 7.71 7.61 -5.68
N GLY A 50 7.22 6.39 -5.52
CA GLY A 50 7.55 5.59 -4.36
C GLY A 50 8.98 5.08 -4.43
N LYS A 51 9.52 4.68 -3.29
CA LYS A 51 10.89 4.15 -3.22
C LYS A 51 10.85 2.62 -3.25
N VAL A 52 11.95 2.02 -3.70
CA VAL A 52 12.10 0.57 -3.60
C VAL A 52 12.28 0.22 -2.13
N PRO A 53 11.54 -0.77 -1.59
CA PRO A 53 11.70 -1.14 -0.19
C PRO A 53 13.12 -1.55 0.13
N SER A 54 13.66 -1.09 1.26
CA SER A 54 15.04 -1.42 1.66
C SER A 54 15.25 -2.90 1.88
N GLU A 55 14.19 -3.63 2.23
CA GLU A 55 14.23 -5.08 2.40
C GLU A 55 14.34 -5.83 1.06
N LEU A 56 14.01 -5.17 -0.05
CA LEU A 56 13.95 -5.80 -1.38
C LEU A 56 14.70 -4.95 -2.41
N PRO A 57 16.02 -4.77 -2.23
CA PRO A 57 16.78 -3.94 -3.16
C PRO A 57 16.73 -4.51 -4.58
N GLY A 58 16.57 -3.62 -5.56
CA GLY A 58 16.49 -4.00 -6.96
C GLY A 58 15.19 -4.66 -7.39
N SER A 59 14.19 -4.72 -6.51
CA SER A 59 12.91 -5.33 -6.87
C SER A 59 12.05 -4.39 -7.71
N ARG A 60 11.03 -4.96 -8.33
CA ARG A 60 10.02 -4.19 -9.08
C ARG A 60 8.99 -3.50 -8.20
N TYR A 61 9.02 -3.78 -6.90
CA TYR A 61 8.07 -3.21 -5.97
C TYR A 61 8.54 -1.85 -5.47
N ARG A 62 7.57 -1.01 -5.15
CA ARG A 62 7.80 0.29 -4.56
C ARG A 62 6.88 0.48 -3.37
N GLU A 63 7.23 1.42 -2.50
CA GLU A 63 6.39 1.77 -1.37
C GLU A 63 6.21 3.27 -1.24
N VAL A 64 5.06 3.65 -0.71
CA VAL A 64 4.83 4.99 -0.19
C VAL A 64 4.45 4.85 1.28
N VAL A 65 4.78 5.86 2.07
CA VAL A 65 4.47 5.88 3.50
C VAL A 65 3.39 6.91 3.76
N SER A 66 2.41 6.54 4.56
CA SER A 66 1.36 7.46 4.99
C SER A 66 1.07 7.20 6.47
N GLY A 67 1.47 8.14 7.35
CA GLY A 67 1.33 7.98 8.79
C GLY A 67 2.00 6.69 9.26
N PRO A 68 1.29 5.84 10.01
CA PRO A 68 1.86 4.59 10.52
C PRO A 68 1.87 3.45 9.50
N CYS A 69 1.55 3.72 8.24
CA CYS A 69 1.40 2.67 7.22
C CYS A 69 2.43 2.76 6.12
N ARG A 70 2.83 1.59 5.64
CA ARG A 70 3.61 1.41 4.42
C ARG A 70 2.68 0.78 3.39
N ILE A 71 2.62 1.35 2.18
CA ILE A 71 1.76 0.86 1.11
C ILE A 71 2.66 0.38 -0.02
N PHE A 72 2.59 -0.91 -0.34
CA PHE A 72 3.42 -1.53 -1.37
C PHE A 72 2.64 -1.68 -2.66
N TYR A 73 3.28 -1.33 -3.77
CA TYR A 73 2.63 -1.39 -5.07
C TYR A 73 3.61 -1.81 -6.16
N ARG A 74 3.08 -2.15 -7.31
CA ARG A 74 3.84 -2.41 -8.52
C ARG A 74 3.27 -1.59 -9.66
N HIS A 75 4.15 -0.91 -10.40
CA HIS A 75 3.73 -0.18 -11.59
C HIS A 75 3.79 -1.13 -12.79
N ASP A 76 2.62 -1.47 -13.32
CA ASP A 76 2.44 -2.35 -14.46
C ASP A 76 1.64 -1.59 -15.50
N LYS A 77 2.34 -0.80 -16.31
CA LYS A 77 1.69 0.12 -17.25
C LYS A 77 0.54 -0.53 -18.02
N PRO A 78 -0.64 0.07 -18.10
CA PRO A 78 -0.98 1.41 -17.60
C PRO A 78 -1.47 1.42 -16.15
N ARG A 79 -1.29 0.33 -15.40
CA ARG A 79 -1.87 0.15 -14.07
C ARG A 79 -0.84 0.39 -12.98
N VAL A 80 -1.35 0.82 -11.83
CA VAL A 80 -0.62 0.78 -10.55
C VAL A 80 -1.41 -0.18 -9.66
N LEU A 81 -0.78 -1.30 -9.31
CA LEU A 81 -1.41 -2.34 -8.51
C LEU A 81 -1.03 -2.17 -7.04
N ILE A 82 -2.01 -1.86 -6.20
CA ILE A 82 -1.78 -1.71 -4.77
C ILE A 82 -1.92 -3.09 -4.15
N LEU A 83 -0.80 -3.64 -3.65
CA LEU A 83 -0.71 -5.05 -3.27
C LEU A 83 -0.82 -5.31 -1.77
N TYR A 84 -0.28 -4.42 -0.94
CA TYR A 84 -0.16 -4.69 0.48
C TYR A 84 -0.12 -3.38 1.26
N VAL A 85 -0.83 -3.34 2.39
CA VAL A 85 -0.73 -2.24 3.35
C VAL A 85 -0.32 -2.85 4.68
N MET A 86 0.74 -2.35 5.28
CA MET A 86 1.18 -2.84 6.58
C MET A 86 1.59 -1.68 7.49
N ARG A 87 1.61 -1.94 8.78
CA ARG A 87 2.09 -0.96 9.75
C ARG A 87 3.61 -0.85 9.64
N SER A 88 4.12 0.35 9.81
CA SER A 88 5.54 0.66 9.59
C SER A 88 6.49 -0.11 10.50
N GLU A 89 6.04 -0.52 11.68
CA GLU A 89 6.86 -1.28 12.61
C GLU A 89 7.04 -2.75 12.22
N ARG A 90 6.27 -3.23 11.24
CA ARG A 90 6.43 -4.60 10.75
C ARG A 90 7.50 -4.68 9.69
N GLU A 91 8.19 -5.83 9.66
CA GLU A 91 9.18 -6.11 8.65
C GLU A 91 8.54 -6.74 7.42
N LEU A 92 8.85 -6.20 6.25
CA LEU A 92 8.36 -6.75 4.99
C LEU A 92 9.12 -8.03 4.65
N ARG A 93 8.38 -9.06 4.25
CA ARG A 93 8.94 -10.30 3.75
C ARG A 93 8.63 -10.44 2.27
N ASN A 94 9.64 -10.78 1.48
CA ASN A 94 9.51 -10.84 0.03
C ASN A 94 8.35 -11.72 -0.44
N PHE A 95 8.20 -12.90 0.17
CA PHE A 95 7.17 -13.84 -0.28
C PHE A 95 5.74 -13.29 -0.15
N LEU A 96 5.53 -12.33 0.75
CA LEU A 96 4.20 -11.73 0.92
C LEU A 96 3.80 -10.94 -0.32
N LEU A 97 4.71 -10.16 -0.88
CA LEU A 97 4.43 -9.40 -2.09
C LEU A 97 4.31 -10.29 -3.30
N GLU A 98 5.20 -11.29 -3.42
CA GLU A 98 5.16 -12.23 -4.54
C GLU A 98 3.85 -13.00 -4.55
N ASP A 99 3.38 -13.46 -3.39
CA ASP A 99 2.12 -14.18 -3.28
C ASP A 99 0.93 -13.31 -3.67
N ARG A 100 0.90 -12.07 -3.17
CA ARG A 100 -0.15 -11.11 -3.50
C ARG A 100 -0.19 -10.79 -4.99
N ASP A 101 0.97 -10.55 -5.56
CA ASP A 101 1.11 -10.20 -6.98
C ASP A 101 0.68 -11.35 -7.88
N ALA A 102 1.02 -12.60 -7.52
CA ALA A 102 0.61 -13.77 -8.27
C ALA A 102 -0.91 -13.92 -8.36
N ARG A 103 -1.63 -13.47 -7.34
CA ARG A 103 -3.10 -13.56 -7.29
C ARG A 103 -3.80 -12.53 -8.15
N VAL A 104 -3.11 -11.46 -8.52
CA VAL A 104 -3.67 -10.39 -9.36
C VAL A 104 -3.70 -10.80 -10.83
N SER A 105 -2.78 -11.65 -11.21
CA SER A 105 -2.61 -12.06 -12.63
C SER A 105 -3.69 -13.08 -13.07
#